data_4bfd2f7122a9b2f3731b2c247c883d5d
#
_entry.id   4bfd2f7122a9b2f3731b2c247c883d5d
#
_cell.length_a   1.000
_cell.length_b   1.000
_cell.length_c   1.000
_cell.angle_alpha   90.00
_cell.angle_beta   90.00
_cell.angle_gamma   90.00
#
_symmetry.space_group_name_H-M   'P 1'
#
loop_
_entity.id
_entity.type
_entity.pdbx_description
1 polymer ?
#
loop_
_entity_poly.entity_id
_entity_poly.type
_entity_poly.pdbx_seq_one_letter_code
_entity_poly.pdbx_strand_id
1 'polypeptide(L)'
;MKPLPSIVHAIASRLARWQGHIRSQIPHRDELAAHPWLRPVAHRVLHPKLWHMQHEAVARGVAVGIFWAFVLPVAQILASAVHCILWRGNIPSAVAATFITNPFTVGFWLWLAHGVGSKLLGYDGPLPAVSEVGLGKWLLTEGQPALLGMGVFAVGGSLAGYALVWSVWRLHVAIKRMRRKSSKPRGK
;
A
#
# COMPACT_ATOMS: atom_id res chain seq x y z
N MET A 1 -12.80 37.33 -23.06
CA MET A 1 -12.81 36.16 -22.18
C MET A 1 -12.35 34.95 -23.00
N LYS A 2 -11.12 34.46 -22.81
CA LYS A 2 -10.59 33.24 -23.47
C LYS A 2 -11.00 31.99 -22.69
N PRO A 3 -11.32 30.91 -23.35
CA PRO A 3 -11.98 29.78 -22.73
C PRO A 3 -11.02 28.98 -21.83
N LEU A 4 -11.53 28.56 -20.68
CA LEU A 4 -10.97 27.65 -19.66
C LEU A 4 -10.61 26.22 -20.11
N PRO A 5 -10.69 25.81 -21.39
CA PRO A 5 -10.41 24.43 -21.79
C PRO A 5 -8.92 24.04 -21.76
N SER A 6 -7.99 24.97 -21.82
CA SER A 6 -6.56 24.62 -21.92
C SER A 6 -5.96 24.09 -20.61
N ILE A 7 -6.40 24.59 -19.46
CA ILE A 7 -5.89 24.15 -18.15
C ILE A 7 -6.45 22.77 -17.80
N VAL A 8 -7.73 22.54 -18.06
CA VAL A 8 -8.36 21.23 -17.81
C VAL A 8 -7.75 20.15 -18.69
N HIS A 9 -7.50 20.44 -19.98
CA HIS A 9 -6.79 19.53 -20.88
C HIS A 9 -5.33 19.30 -20.47
N ALA A 10 -4.63 20.31 -19.99
CA ALA A 10 -3.25 20.19 -19.50
C ALA A 10 -3.19 19.34 -18.21
N ILE A 11 -4.14 19.51 -17.29
CA ILE A 11 -4.24 18.69 -16.08
C ILE A 11 -4.63 17.25 -16.44
N ALA A 12 -5.60 17.07 -17.31
CA ALA A 12 -6.03 15.73 -17.76
C ALA A 12 -4.89 14.98 -18.48
N SER A 13 -4.12 15.67 -19.33
CA SER A 13 -2.96 15.07 -20.01
C SER A 13 -1.79 14.77 -19.08
N ARG A 14 -1.58 15.56 -18.02
CA ARG A 14 -0.60 15.27 -16.97
C ARG A 14 -1.04 14.07 -16.11
N LEU A 15 -2.31 14.02 -15.72
CA LEU A 15 -2.90 12.89 -15.00
C LEU A 15 -2.85 11.61 -15.82
N ALA A 16 -3.17 11.66 -17.11
CA ALA A 16 -3.09 10.51 -18.00
C ALA A 16 -1.65 9.99 -18.17
N ARG A 17 -0.66 10.89 -18.28
CA ARG A 17 0.76 10.51 -18.31
C ARG A 17 1.22 9.94 -16.99
N TRP A 18 0.78 10.48 -15.87
CA TRP A 18 1.08 9.98 -14.53
C TRP A 18 0.45 8.60 -14.28
N GLN A 19 -0.80 8.42 -14.70
CA GLN A 19 -1.48 7.12 -14.71
C GLN A 19 -0.77 6.09 -15.61
N GLY A 20 -0.27 6.52 -16.78
CA GLY A 20 0.54 5.69 -17.67
C GLY A 20 1.85 5.25 -17.01
N HIS A 21 2.52 6.17 -16.33
CA HIS A 21 3.77 5.88 -15.62
C HIS A 21 3.59 4.96 -14.41
N ILE A 22 2.53 5.15 -13.62
CA ILE A 22 2.19 4.23 -12.52
C ILE A 22 1.80 2.85 -13.09
N ARG A 23 1.05 2.82 -14.19
CA ARG A 23 0.63 1.56 -14.82
C ARG A 23 1.80 0.77 -15.39
N SER A 24 2.84 1.45 -15.88
CA SER A 24 4.07 0.79 -16.35
C SER A 24 4.97 0.28 -15.23
N GLN A 25 4.81 0.78 -14.01
CA GLN A 25 5.55 0.31 -12.83
C GLN A 25 4.85 -0.82 -12.06
N ILE A 26 3.56 -1.05 -12.34
CA ILE A 26 2.85 -2.20 -11.79
C ILE A 26 3.26 -3.43 -12.61
N PRO A 27 3.96 -4.41 -12.02
CA PRO A 27 4.40 -5.59 -12.75
C PRO A 27 3.17 -6.31 -13.34
N HIS A 28 3.25 -6.61 -14.62
CA HIS A 28 2.20 -7.36 -15.31
C HIS A 28 2.13 -8.80 -14.77
N ARG A 29 0.95 -9.42 -14.90
CA ARG A 29 0.70 -10.82 -14.45
C ARG A 29 1.79 -11.77 -14.94
N ASP A 30 2.21 -11.59 -16.18
CA ASP A 30 3.17 -12.46 -16.86
C ASP A 30 4.60 -12.27 -16.32
N GLU A 31 4.97 -11.05 -15.95
CA GLU A 31 6.26 -10.74 -15.32
C GLU A 31 6.36 -11.35 -13.92
N LEU A 32 5.29 -11.24 -13.13
CA LEU A 32 5.24 -11.87 -11.80
C LEU A 32 5.26 -13.40 -11.91
N ALA A 33 4.58 -13.98 -12.92
CA ALA A 33 4.57 -15.42 -13.15
C ALA A 33 5.93 -15.96 -13.63
N ALA A 34 6.70 -15.13 -14.37
CA ALA A 34 8.03 -15.48 -14.85
C ALA A 34 9.12 -15.37 -13.76
N HIS A 35 8.83 -14.71 -12.64
CA HIS A 35 9.81 -14.52 -11.58
C HIS A 35 10.22 -15.86 -10.93
N PRO A 36 11.53 -16.20 -10.82
CA PRO A 36 12.01 -17.51 -10.35
C PRO A 36 11.39 -17.94 -9.01
N TRP A 37 11.24 -17.02 -8.07
CA TRP A 37 10.70 -17.24 -6.74
C TRP A 37 9.17 -17.48 -6.72
N LEU A 38 8.47 -17.03 -7.75
CA LEU A 38 7.02 -17.20 -7.87
C LEU A 38 6.63 -18.38 -8.78
N ARG A 39 7.60 -19.00 -9.47
CA ARG A 39 7.37 -20.16 -10.33
C ARG A 39 6.55 -21.27 -9.70
N PRO A 40 6.84 -21.72 -8.46
CA PRO A 40 6.09 -22.81 -7.83
C PRO A 40 4.62 -22.45 -7.56
N VAL A 41 4.30 -21.16 -7.49
CA VAL A 41 2.93 -20.66 -7.25
C VAL A 41 2.35 -19.89 -8.43
N ALA A 42 3.00 -19.93 -9.58
CA ALA A 42 2.62 -19.18 -10.78
C ALA A 42 1.15 -19.42 -11.19
N HIS A 43 0.66 -20.67 -11.12
CA HIS A 43 -0.73 -21.01 -11.38
C HIS A 43 -1.72 -20.30 -10.44
N ARG A 44 -1.31 -20.01 -9.20
CA ARG A 44 -2.11 -19.24 -8.25
C ARG A 44 -2.03 -17.74 -8.51
N VAL A 45 -0.83 -17.23 -8.87
CA VAL A 45 -0.63 -15.82 -9.22
C VAL A 45 -1.52 -15.42 -10.41
N LEU A 46 -1.64 -16.31 -11.40
CA LEU A 46 -2.47 -16.08 -12.60
C LEU A 46 -3.97 -16.18 -12.34
N HIS A 47 -4.40 -16.57 -11.13
CA HIS A 47 -5.81 -16.74 -10.83
C HIS A 47 -6.57 -15.40 -10.95
N PRO A 48 -7.62 -15.30 -11.78
CA PRO A 48 -8.31 -14.03 -12.07
C PRO A 48 -8.79 -13.29 -10.84
N LYS A 49 -9.18 -13.98 -9.77
CA LYS A 49 -9.68 -13.37 -8.52
C LYS A 49 -8.67 -12.47 -7.81
N LEU A 50 -7.36 -12.70 -7.99
CA LEU A 50 -6.30 -11.87 -7.38
C LEU A 50 -6.13 -10.52 -8.10
N TRP A 51 -6.64 -10.42 -9.31
CA TRP A 51 -6.55 -9.24 -10.17
C TRP A 51 -7.87 -8.47 -10.28
N HIS A 52 -8.99 -9.07 -9.83
CA HIS A 52 -10.28 -8.40 -9.83
C HIS A 52 -10.40 -7.42 -8.67
N MET A 53 -10.90 -6.23 -8.98
CA MET A 53 -11.17 -5.15 -8.02
C MET A 53 -12.44 -5.42 -7.19
N GLN A 54 -12.46 -6.53 -6.45
CA GLN A 54 -13.50 -6.77 -5.46
C GLN A 54 -13.14 -6.02 -4.16
N HIS A 55 -14.10 -5.37 -3.54
CA HIS A 55 -13.87 -4.53 -2.37
C HIS A 55 -13.10 -5.22 -1.23
N GLU A 56 -13.44 -6.49 -0.93
CA GLU A 56 -12.73 -7.26 0.09
C GLU A 56 -11.31 -7.61 -0.35
N ALA A 57 -11.11 -7.98 -1.62
CA ALA A 57 -9.79 -8.29 -2.13
C ALA A 57 -8.89 -7.06 -2.14
N VAL A 58 -9.44 -5.88 -2.50
CA VAL A 58 -8.72 -4.60 -2.46
C VAL A 58 -8.36 -4.22 -1.01
N ALA A 59 -9.31 -4.33 -0.07
CA ALA A 59 -9.05 -4.03 1.34
C ALA A 59 -7.96 -4.93 1.93
N ARG A 60 -7.99 -6.24 1.66
CA ARG A 60 -6.93 -7.18 2.04
C ARG A 60 -5.61 -6.86 1.37
N GLY A 61 -5.63 -6.53 0.08
CA GLY A 61 -4.43 -6.13 -0.67
C GLY A 61 -3.77 -4.90 -0.06
N VAL A 62 -4.52 -3.83 0.22
CA VAL A 62 -4.01 -2.62 0.86
C VAL A 62 -3.42 -2.92 2.23
N ALA A 63 -4.12 -3.69 3.07
CA ALA A 63 -3.62 -4.08 4.39
C ALA A 63 -2.28 -4.85 4.30
N VAL A 64 -2.21 -5.85 3.40
CA VAL A 64 -0.99 -6.63 3.17
C VAL A 64 0.15 -5.76 2.63
N GLY A 65 -0.15 -4.86 1.69
CA GLY A 65 0.84 -3.94 1.14
C GLY A 65 1.43 -3.01 2.19
N ILE A 66 0.59 -2.39 3.03
CA ILE A 66 1.03 -1.53 4.14
C ILE A 66 1.86 -2.34 5.15
N PHE A 67 1.41 -3.54 5.50
CA PHE A 67 2.16 -4.40 6.43
C PHE A 67 3.59 -4.63 5.94
N TRP A 68 3.76 -5.12 4.71
CA TRP A 68 5.08 -5.41 4.16
C TRP A 68 5.91 -4.15 3.86
N ALA A 69 5.26 -3.01 3.60
CA ALA A 69 5.94 -1.74 3.46
C ALA A 69 6.76 -1.37 4.72
N PHE A 70 6.23 -1.65 5.90
CA PHE A 70 6.91 -1.35 7.16
C PHE A 70 7.79 -2.50 7.69
N VAL A 71 7.53 -3.76 7.31
CA VAL A 71 8.32 -4.91 7.77
C VAL A 71 9.59 -5.10 6.96
N LEU A 72 9.51 -4.98 5.64
CA LEU A 72 10.62 -5.22 4.73
C LEU A 72 10.79 -4.04 3.76
N PRO A 73 11.72 -3.12 4.01
CA PRO A 73 12.00 -2.01 3.07
C PRO A 73 12.48 -2.47 1.70
N VAL A 74 13.08 -3.65 1.64
CA VAL A 74 13.54 -4.30 0.40
C VAL A 74 12.71 -5.56 0.17
N ALA A 75 12.40 -5.87 -1.09
CA ALA A 75 11.58 -7.02 -1.51
C ALA A 75 10.10 -6.98 -1.02
N GLN A 76 9.61 -5.85 -0.50
CA GLN A 76 8.23 -5.65 -0.03
C GLN A 76 7.17 -6.01 -1.09
N ILE A 77 7.46 -5.77 -2.38
CA ILE A 77 6.57 -6.09 -3.50
C ILE A 77 6.38 -7.61 -3.61
N LEU A 78 7.47 -8.37 -3.57
CA LEU A 78 7.40 -9.83 -3.67
C LEU A 78 6.72 -10.44 -2.45
N ALA A 79 7.08 -9.97 -1.25
CA ALA A 79 6.48 -10.43 0.00
C ALA A 79 4.97 -10.14 0.03
N SER A 80 4.54 -8.96 -0.39
CA SER A 80 3.13 -8.60 -0.47
C SER A 80 2.38 -9.43 -1.51
N ALA A 81 2.98 -9.71 -2.67
CA ALA A 81 2.38 -10.54 -3.70
C ALA A 81 2.17 -11.98 -3.22
N VAL A 82 3.19 -12.60 -2.59
CA VAL A 82 3.09 -13.94 -2.01
C VAL A 82 2.00 -13.98 -0.92
N HIS A 83 1.98 -13.00 -0.03
CA HIS A 83 0.97 -12.92 1.03
C HIS A 83 -0.44 -12.75 0.46
N CYS A 84 -0.62 -11.94 -0.60
CA CYS A 84 -1.91 -11.80 -1.28
C CYS A 84 -2.42 -13.11 -1.89
N ILE A 85 -1.53 -14.01 -2.35
CA ILE A 85 -1.92 -15.33 -2.83
C ILE A 85 -2.54 -16.16 -1.71
N LEU A 86 -1.97 -16.10 -0.51
CA LEU A 86 -2.45 -16.84 0.67
C LEU A 86 -3.78 -16.27 1.19
N TRP A 87 -3.90 -14.96 1.28
CA TRP A 87 -5.06 -14.27 1.84
C TRP A 87 -6.09 -13.84 0.79
N ARG A 88 -5.89 -14.21 -0.47
CA ARG A 88 -6.76 -13.83 -1.58
C ARG A 88 -6.96 -12.31 -1.69
N GLY A 89 -5.88 -11.55 -1.40
CA GLY A 89 -5.82 -10.11 -1.56
C GLY A 89 -5.62 -9.72 -3.02
N ASN A 90 -5.98 -8.48 -3.38
CA ASN A 90 -5.72 -7.94 -4.70
C ASN A 90 -4.25 -7.52 -4.82
N ILE A 91 -3.48 -8.17 -5.71
CA ILE A 91 -2.04 -7.93 -5.88
C ILE A 91 -1.75 -6.49 -6.33
N PRO A 92 -2.42 -5.92 -7.35
CA PRO A 92 -2.18 -4.53 -7.74
C PRO A 92 -2.37 -3.52 -6.62
N SER A 93 -3.38 -3.69 -5.76
CA SER A 93 -3.61 -2.79 -4.64
C SER A 93 -2.57 -2.96 -3.53
N ALA A 94 -2.08 -4.20 -3.32
CA ALA A 94 -0.99 -4.45 -2.38
C ALA A 94 0.31 -3.79 -2.85
N VAL A 95 0.69 -3.99 -4.11
CA VAL A 95 1.87 -3.35 -4.71
C VAL A 95 1.77 -1.83 -4.62
N ALA A 96 0.62 -1.24 -4.97
CA ALA A 96 0.42 0.20 -4.84
C ALA A 96 0.58 0.69 -3.39
N ALA A 97 0.08 -0.08 -2.42
CA ALA A 97 0.18 0.27 -1.01
C ALA A 97 1.61 0.15 -0.45
N THR A 98 2.49 -0.68 -1.04
CA THR A 98 3.89 -0.75 -0.60
C THR A 98 4.65 0.54 -0.87
N PHE A 99 4.23 1.37 -1.82
CA PHE A 99 4.87 2.65 -2.13
C PHE A 99 4.71 3.72 -1.04
N ILE A 100 3.96 3.44 0.05
CA ILE A 100 3.90 4.33 1.21
C ILE A 100 5.28 4.51 1.84
N THR A 101 6.12 3.47 1.79
CA THR A 101 7.53 3.53 2.13
C THR A 101 8.36 3.42 0.84
N ASN A 102 8.99 4.51 0.46
CA ASN A 102 9.88 4.60 -0.69
C ASN A 102 11.19 5.26 -0.26
N PRO A 103 12.24 5.27 -1.08
CA PRO A 103 13.53 5.86 -0.72
C PRO A 103 13.46 7.32 -0.23
N PHE A 104 12.45 8.08 -0.67
CA PHE A 104 12.26 9.48 -0.24
C PHE A 104 11.53 9.60 1.11
N THR A 105 10.69 8.65 1.44
CA THR A 105 9.84 8.70 2.65
C THR A 105 10.33 7.79 3.77
N VAL A 106 11.23 6.84 3.48
CA VAL A 106 11.72 5.87 4.48
C VAL A 106 12.38 6.54 5.67
N GLY A 107 13.16 7.61 5.45
CA GLY A 107 13.80 8.36 6.53
C GLY A 107 12.79 9.01 7.47
N PHE A 108 11.73 9.61 6.92
CA PHE A 108 10.62 10.18 7.69
C PHE A 108 9.91 9.09 8.53
N TRP A 109 9.61 7.94 7.93
CA TRP A 109 8.97 6.84 8.63
C TRP A 109 9.84 6.23 9.73
N LEU A 110 11.15 6.10 9.50
CA LEU A 110 12.12 5.64 10.52
C LEU A 110 12.19 6.61 11.71
N TRP A 111 12.26 7.91 11.44
CA TRP A 111 12.25 8.94 12.48
C TRP A 111 10.97 8.87 13.31
N LEU A 112 9.81 8.79 12.67
CA LEU A 112 8.52 8.71 13.35
C LEU A 112 8.38 7.39 14.14
N ALA A 113 8.82 6.28 13.56
CA ALA A 113 8.83 4.97 14.20
C ALA A 113 9.72 4.95 15.43
N HIS A 114 10.91 5.53 15.32
CA HIS A 114 11.82 5.67 16.46
C HIS A 114 11.14 6.45 17.60
N GLY A 115 10.49 7.58 17.31
CA GLY A 115 9.77 8.36 18.33
C GLY A 115 8.63 7.58 19.01
N VAL A 116 7.90 6.74 18.27
CA VAL A 116 6.87 5.86 18.84
C VAL A 116 7.50 4.76 19.69
N GLY A 117 8.50 4.06 19.13
CA GLY A 117 9.17 2.97 19.82
C GLY A 117 9.92 3.42 21.08
N SER A 118 10.56 4.60 21.03
CA SER A 118 11.25 5.19 22.19
C SER A 118 10.29 5.44 23.34
N LYS A 119 9.13 6.01 23.07
CA LYS A 119 8.08 6.21 24.09
C LYS A 119 7.58 4.90 24.69
N LEU A 120 7.49 3.84 23.88
CA LEU A 120 7.03 2.52 24.35
C LEU A 120 8.09 1.80 25.20
N LEU A 121 9.38 2.01 24.87
CA LEU A 121 10.51 1.38 25.58
C LEU A 121 11.06 2.23 26.74
N GLY A 122 10.59 3.48 26.90
CA GLY A 122 11.18 4.42 27.86
C GLY A 122 12.62 4.82 27.47
N TYR A 123 12.92 4.89 26.17
CA TYR A 123 14.24 5.22 25.63
C TYR A 123 14.29 6.70 25.24
N ASP A 124 15.20 7.47 25.82
CA ASP A 124 15.32 8.92 25.59
C ASP A 124 16.48 9.28 24.64
N GLY A 125 17.14 8.31 24.02
CA GLY A 125 18.23 8.54 23.10
C GLY A 125 17.79 8.97 21.70
N PRO A 126 18.65 9.71 20.96
CA PRO A 126 18.40 10.05 19.57
C PRO A 126 18.43 8.81 18.66
N LEU A 127 17.89 8.93 17.45
CA LEU A 127 18.01 7.89 16.42
C LEU A 127 19.48 7.80 15.97
N PRO A 128 20.18 6.68 16.21
CA PRO A 128 21.61 6.56 15.86
C PRO A 128 21.82 6.52 14.34
N ALA A 129 22.97 7.00 13.90
CA ALA A 129 23.35 6.96 12.49
C ALA A 129 23.76 5.54 12.05
N VAL A 130 23.15 5.03 10.98
CA VAL A 130 23.46 3.70 10.40
C VAL A 130 24.91 3.60 9.88
N SER A 131 25.49 4.74 9.47
CA SER A 131 26.82 4.83 8.89
C SER A 131 27.97 4.39 9.81
N GLU A 132 27.77 4.49 11.12
CA GLU A 132 28.84 4.23 12.10
C GLU A 132 29.00 2.74 12.46
N VAL A 133 27.92 1.98 12.40
CA VAL A 133 27.88 0.59 12.90
C VAL A 133 27.47 -0.45 11.86
N GLY A 134 27.04 -0.02 10.69
CA GLY A 134 26.47 -0.89 9.66
C GLY A 134 25.04 -1.33 9.98
N LEU A 135 24.24 -1.53 8.92
CA LEU A 135 22.79 -1.76 9.03
C LEU A 135 22.43 -2.96 9.92
N GLY A 136 23.14 -4.07 9.79
CA GLY A 136 22.80 -5.30 10.54
C GLY A 136 23.00 -5.13 12.05
N LYS A 137 24.13 -4.57 12.46
CA LYS A 137 24.41 -4.30 13.89
C LYS A 137 23.48 -3.21 14.41
N TRP A 138 23.25 -2.16 13.63
CA TRP A 138 22.32 -1.09 13.97
C TRP A 138 20.91 -1.63 14.27
N LEU A 139 20.38 -2.53 13.41
CA LEU A 139 19.06 -3.13 13.62
C LEU A 139 18.98 -3.93 14.91
N LEU A 140 20.05 -4.62 15.31
CA LEU A 140 20.03 -5.52 16.47
C LEU A 140 20.31 -4.83 17.80
N THR A 141 20.99 -3.68 17.79
CA THR A 141 21.42 -2.98 19.03
C THR A 141 20.75 -1.62 19.19
N GLU A 142 21.01 -0.72 18.27
CA GLU A 142 20.65 0.70 18.39
C GLU A 142 19.28 1.03 17.77
N GLY A 143 18.84 0.20 16.83
CA GLY A 143 17.60 0.40 16.08
C GLY A 143 16.36 -0.19 16.73
N GLN A 144 16.44 -0.80 17.90
CA GLN A 144 15.30 -1.46 18.57
C GLN A 144 14.05 -0.56 18.69
N PRO A 145 14.15 0.72 19.10
CA PRO A 145 12.99 1.59 19.15
C PRO A 145 12.36 1.79 17.77
N ALA A 146 13.18 1.98 16.73
CA ALA A 146 12.68 2.15 15.37
C ALA A 146 12.00 0.88 14.84
N LEU A 147 12.58 -0.31 15.12
CA LEU A 147 11.98 -1.59 14.74
C LEU A 147 10.63 -1.82 15.42
N LEU A 148 10.53 -1.52 16.73
CA LEU A 148 9.27 -1.62 17.45
C LEU A 148 8.21 -0.68 16.86
N GLY A 149 8.58 0.58 16.62
CA GLY A 149 7.69 1.55 16.00
C GLY A 149 7.27 1.15 14.57
N MET A 150 8.18 0.59 13.76
CA MET A 150 7.84 0.04 12.44
C MET A 150 6.86 -1.13 12.56
N GLY A 151 7.02 -1.99 13.58
CA GLY A 151 6.06 -3.04 13.91
C GLY A 151 4.66 -2.50 14.25
N VAL A 152 4.60 -1.44 15.06
CA VAL A 152 3.35 -0.75 15.38
C VAL A 152 2.69 -0.18 14.12
N PHE A 153 3.47 0.44 13.22
CA PHE A 153 2.95 0.96 11.96
C PHE A 153 2.54 -0.16 10.99
N ALA A 154 3.27 -1.27 10.97
CA ALA A 154 2.89 -2.43 10.14
C ALA A 154 1.52 -2.96 10.55
N VAL A 155 1.29 -3.19 11.83
CA VAL A 155 0.02 -3.73 12.33
C VAL A 155 -1.07 -2.67 12.32
N GLY A 156 -0.83 -1.52 12.98
CA GLY A 156 -1.81 -0.44 13.08
C GLY A 156 -2.18 0.15 11.73
N GLY A 157 -1.19 0.40 10.87
CA GLY A 157 -1.39 0.90 9.51
C GLY A 157 -2.14 -0.09 8.63
N SER A 158 -1.86 -1.38 8.72
CA SER A 158 -2.59 -2.40 7.94
C SER A 158 -4.05 -2.50 8.35
N LEU A 159 -4.34 -2.46 9.66
CA LEU A 159 -5.71 -2.45 10.17
C LEU A 159 -6.46 -1.18 9.76
N ALA A 160 -5.82 -0.02 9.91
CA ALA A 160 -6.37 1.26 9.48
C ALA A 160 -6.63 1.31 7.97
N GLY A 161 -5.69 0.83 7.16
CA GLY A 161 -5.83 0.74 5.70
C GLY A 161 -6.97 -0.18 5.28
N TYR A 162 -7.10 -1.34 5.92
CA TYR A 162 -8.23 -2.24 5.70
C TYR A 162 -9.57 -1.57 6.03
N ALA A 163 -9.68 -0.98 7.22
CA ALA A 163 -10.90 -0.31 7.68
C ALA A 163 -11.27 0.88 6.79
N LEU A 164 -10.27 1.66 6.34
CA LEU A 164 -10.47 2.79 5.44
C LEU A 164 -11.07 2.36 4.10
N VAL A 165 -10.45 1.38 3.44
CA VAL A 165 -10.94 0.87 2.14
C VAL A 165 -12.35 0.31 2.28
N TRP A 166 -12.58 -0.48 3.33
CA TRP A 166 -13.90 -1.07 3.60
C TRP A 166 -14.97 0.00 3.84
N SER A 167 -14.65 1.03 4.64
CA SER A 167 -15.56 2.15 4.95
C SER A 167 -15.87 2.99 3.70
N VAL A 168 -14.85 3.34 2.91
CA VAL A 168 -15.02 4.10 1.66
C VAL A 168 -15.93 3.34 0.69
N TRP A 169 -15.73 2.02 0.58
CA TRP A 169 -16.57 1.21 -0.30
C TRP A 169 -18.03 1.17 0.18
N ARG A 170 -18.26 0.95 1.48
CA ARG A 170 -19.62 0.97 2.04
C ARG A 170 -20.32 2.30 1.80
N LEU A 171 -19.59 3.40 2.01
CA LEU A 171 -20.11 4.74 1.76
C LEU A 171 -20.46 4.94 0.29
N HIS A 172 -19.58 4.52 -0.62
CA HIS A 172 -19.84 4.59 -2.07
C HIS A 172 -21.11 3.82 -2.47
N VAL A 173 -21.26 2.60 -1.96
CA VAL A 173 -22.45 1.78 -2.24
C VAL A 173 -23.72 2.41 -1.64
N ALA A 174 -23.64 2.97 -0.43
CA ALA A 174 -24.77 3.65 0.21
C ALA A 174 -25.22 4.87 -0.61
N ILE A 175 -24.30 5.73 -1.04
CA ILE A 175 -24.59 6.90 -1.88
C ILE A 175 -25.23 6.45 -3.22
N LYS A 176 -24.68 5.42 -3.85
CA LYS A 176 -25.24 4.90 -5.12
C LYS A 176 -26.65 4.37 -4.95
N ARG A 177 -26.96 3.71 -3.83
CA ARG A 177 -28.31 3.23 -3.51
C ARG A 177 -29.29 4.40 -3.27
N MET A 178 -28.86 5.43 -2.55
CA MET A 178 -29.70 6.63 -2.31
C MET A 178 -30.03 7.35 -3.62
N ARG A 179 -29.05 7.57 -4.49
CA ARG A 179 -29.27 8.20 -5.82
C ARG A 179 -30.25 7.41 -6.67
N ARG A 180 -30.19 6.06 -6.66
CA ARG A 180 -31.13 5.21 -7.41
C ARG A 180 -32.56 5.26 -6.87
N LYS A 181 -32.74 5.45 -5.54
CA LYS A 181 -34.07 5.61 -4.95
C LYS A 181 -34.69 6.97 -5.31
N SER A 182 -33.87 8.02 -5.40
CA SER A 182 -34.34 9.37 -5.76
C SER A 182 -34.72 9.51 -7.24
N SER A 183 -34.14 8.66 -8.13
CA SER A 183 -34.41 8.71 -9.57
C SER A 183 -35.57 7.82 -10.05
N LYS A 184 -36.22 7.05 -9.16
CA LYS A 184 -37.45 6.35 -9.50
C LYS A 184 -38.61 7.35 -9.44
N PRO A 185 -39.29 7.66 -10.58
CA PRO A 185 -40.48 8.46 -10.54
C PRO A 185 -41.51 7.75 -9.65
N ARG A 186 -42.13 8.48 -8.71
CA ARG A 186 -43.33 8.02 -7.97
C ARG A 186 -44.36 7.74 -9.04
N GLY A 187 -44.54 6.48 -9.42
CA GLY A 187 -45.62 6.06 -10.27
C GLY A 187 -46.94 6.45 -9.59
N LYS A 188 -47.74 7.16 -10.36
CA LYS A 188 -49.15 7.41 -10.09
C LYS A 188 -49.92 6.10 -10.15
#